data_1c72b4422a82b6ebb976faca93b4cc24
#
_entry.id   1c72b4422a82b6ebb976faca93b4cc24
#
_cell.length_a   1.000
_cell.length_b   1.000
_cell.length_c   1.000
_cell.angle_alpha   90.00
_cell.angle_beta   90.00
_cell.angle_gamma   90.00
#
_symmetry.space_group_name_H-M   'P 1'
#
loop_
_entity.id
_entity.type
_entity.pdbx_description
1 polymer ?
#
loop_
_entity_poly.entity_id
_entity_poly.type
_entity_poly.pdbx_seq_one_letter_code
_entity_poly.pdbx_strand_id
1 'polypeptide(L)'
;VETIPTSACYDLLRTKEVGRLVVVVADEADVFPVNYLVDGSSIVFRTAYGLKFIHSILRRITFEVDDLDEVRREGWSVVVKGVGEEASDPLPGSATAGDDRLATWVDGDRERWVRVVPRVVTGRRLVHAPSSIPGSDAVTA
;
A
#
# COMPACT_ATOMS: atom_id res chain seq x y z
N VAL A 1 11.32 -17.06 3.50
CA VAL A 1 10.66 -15.76 3.69
C VAL A 1 11.34 -15.04 4.85
N GLU A 2 11.86 -13.89 4.59
CA GLU A 2 12.51 -13.06 5.60
C GLU A 2 11.60 -11.92 6.03
N THR A 3 11.64 -11.59 7.30
CA THR A 3 10.92 -10.43 7.84
C THR A 3 11.74 -9.17 7.55
N ILE A 4 11.06 -8.12 7.11
CA ILE A 4 11.68 -6.83 6.83
C ILE A 4 11.42 -5.90 8.03
N PRO A 5 12.45 -5.25 8.58
CA PRO A 5 12.25 -4.29 9.66
C PRO A 5 11.37 -3.11 9.20
N THR A 6 10.67 -2.51 10.15
CA THR A 6 9.72 -1.43 9.86
C THR A 6 10.32 -0.28 9.06
N SER A 7 11.52 0.17 9.43
CA SER A 7 12.17 1.27 8.71
C SER A 7 12.45 0.91 7.24
N ALA A 8 12.86 -0.33 6.99
CA ALA A 8 13.09 -0.80 5.65
C ALA A 8 11.77 -0.96 4.87
N CYS A 9 10.68 -1.29 5.56
CA CYS A 9 9.36 -1.30 4.93
C CYS A 9 9.01 0.07 4.35
N TYR A 10 9.24 1.13 5.10
CA TYR A 10 8.97 2.49 4.61
C TYR A 10 9.87 2.88 3.45
N ASP A 11 11.14 2.47 3.46
CA ASP A 11 12.02 2.70 2.32
C ASP A 11 11.48 2.03 1.06
N LEU A 12 10.98 0.81 1.18
CA LEU A 12 10.37 0.10 0.05
C LEU A 12 9.07 0.74 -0.40
N LEU A 13 8.23 1.20 0.53
CA LEU A 13 7.00 1.90 0.20
C LEU A 13 7.25 3.15 -0.65
N ARG A 14 8.36 3.83 -0.42
CA ARG A 14 8.71 5.03 -1.18
C ARG A 14 9.17 4.74 -2.61
N THR A 15 9.43 3.50 -2.94
CA THR A 15 9.90 3.13 -4.29
C THR A 15 8.79 2.94 -5.30
N LYS A 16 7.53 2.89 -4.86
CA LYS A 16 6.39 2.62 -5.73
C LYS A 16 5.40 3.77 -5.68
N GLU A 17 4.52 3.82 -6.67
CA GLU A 17 3.49 4.85 -6.80
C GLU A 17 2.09 4.30 -6.65
N VAL A 18 1.92 3.00 -6.84
CA VAL A 18 0.61 2.34 -6.79
C VAL A 18 0.64 1.25 -5.76
N GLY A 19 -0.36 1.25 -4.92
CA GLY A 19 -0.61 0.19 -3.96
C GLY A 19 -2.03 -0.29 -4.07
N ARG A 20 -2.39 -1.23 -3.22
CA ARG A 20 -3.72 -1.81 -3.17
C ARG A 20 -4.35 -1.51 -1.84
N LEU A 21 -5.48 -0.83 -1.90
CA LEU A 21 -6.31 -0.56 -0.73
C LEU A 21 -7.31 -1.70 -0.59
N VAL A 22 -7.39 -2.25 0.61
CA VAL A 22 -8.37 -3.29 0.93
C VAL A 22 -9.32 -2.74 1.99
N VAL A 23 -10.59 -2.73 1.66
CA VAL A 23 -11.66 -2.32 2.57
C VAL A 23 -12.67 -3.46 2.69
N VAL A 24 -13.29 -3.57 3.85
CA VAL A 24 -14.29 -4.59 4.10
C VAL A 24 -15.64 -3.91 4.24
N VAL A 25 -16.57 -4.31 3.41
CA VAL A 25 -17.94 -3.78 3.41
C VAL A 25 -18.89 -4.96 3.41
N ALA A 26 -19.80 -5.01 4.37
CA ALA A 26 -20.78 -6.09 4.50
C ALA A 26 -20.11 -7.48 4.47
N ASP A 27 -19.05 -7.64 5.24
CA ASP A 27 -18.25 -8.86 5.35
C ASP A 27 -17.54 -9.30 4.06
N GLU A 28 -17.50 -8.44 3.06
CA GLU A 28 -16.77 -8.69 1.84
C GLU A 28 -15.59 -7.74 1.70
N ALA A 29 -14.46 -8.28 1.31
CA ALA A 29 -13.27 -7.48 1.05
C ALA A 29 -13.26 -7.01 -0.40
N ASP A 30 -13.08 -5.71 -0.58
CA ASP A 30 -12.88 -5.11 -1.89
C ASP A 30 -11.44 -4.60 -1.99
N VAL A 31 -10.84 -4.75 -3.16
CA VAL A 31 -9.45 -4.38 -3.41
C VAL A 31 -9.42 -3.36 -4.53
N PHE A 32 -8.76 -2.24 -4.27
CA PHE A 32 -8.66 -1.14 -5.23
C PHE A 32 -7.20 -0.73 -5.42
N PRO A 33 -6.71 -0.62 -6.65
CA PRO A 33 -5.43 0.04 -6.89
C PRO A 33 -5.57 1.55 -6.66
N VAL A 34 -4.62 2.12 -5.95
CA VAL A 34 -4.62 3.56 -5.66
C VAL A 34 -3.21 4.11 -5.79
N ASN A 35 -3.11 5.36 -6.25
CA ASN A 35 -1.86 6.11 -6.16
C ASN A 35 -1.66 6.59 -4.73
N TYR A 36 -0.41 6.56 -4.26
CA TYR A 36 -0.13 6.91 -2.88
C TYR A 36 1.21 7.63 -2.73
N LEU A 37 1.36 8.27 -1.59
CA LEU A 37 2.63 8.77 -1.10
C LEU A 37 2.81 8.38 0.36
N VAL A 38 4.06 8.32 0.78
CA VAL A 38 4.41 8.18 2.18
C VAL A 38 4.63 9.57 2.75
N ASP A 39 3.89 9.89 3.79
CA ASP A 39 4.00 11.17 4.50
C ASP A 39 4.36 10.88 5.96
N GLY A 40 5.65 11.04 6.29
CA GLY A 40 6.15 10.63 7.60
C GLY A 40 5.98 9.13 7.78
N SER A 41 5.19 8.73 8.76
CA SER A 41 4.84 7.32 9.00
C SER A 41 3.48 6.93 8.45
N SER A 42 2.78 7.85 7.81
CA SER A 42 1.45 7.62 7.23
C SER A 42 1.53 7.35 5.74
N ILE A 43 0.51 6.69 5.24
CA ILE A 43 0.28 6.53 3.81
C ILE A 43 -0.87 7.46 3.42
N VAL A 44 -0.67 8.25 2.38
CA VAL A 44 -1.70 9.16 1.87
C VAL A 44 -2.03 8.75 0.45
N PHE A 45 -3.29 8.60 0.16
CA PHE A 45 -3.71 8.29 -1.19
C PHE A 45 -4.87 9.19 -1.63
N ARG A 46 -4.94 9.40 -2.94
CA ARG A 46 -6.06 10.06 -3.58
C ARG A 46 -7.02 8.99 -4.05
N THR A 47 -8.28 9.22 -3.80
CA THR A 47 -9.31 8.35 -4.32
C THR A 47 -10.39 9.18 -4.98
N ALA A 48 -10.90 8.64 -6.07
CA ALA A 48 -12.08 9.22 -6.67
C ALA A 48 -13.22 9.19 -5.67
N TYR A 49 -14.08 10.15 -5.79
CA TYR A 49 -15.25 10.29 -4.95
C TYR A 49 -16.11 9.02 -5.01
N GLY A 50 -16.63 8.57 -3.88
CA GLY A 50 -17.56 7.46 -3.84
C GLY A 50 -17.31 6.49 -2.69
N LEU A 51 -17.67 5.22 -2.93
CA LEU A 51 -17.67 4.18 -1.89
C LEU A 51 -16.30 3.96 -1.24
N LYS A 52 -15.22 4.03 -2.01
CA LYS A 52 -13.87 3.88 -1.48
C LYS A 52 -13.58 4.88 -0.37
N PHE A 53 -13.92 6.13 -0.61
CA PHE A 53 -13.69 7.20 0.36
C PHE A 53 -14.52 6.96 1.62
N ILE A 54 -15.82 6.73 1.45
CA ILE A 54 -16.73 6.56 2.57
C ILE A 54 -16.34 5.37 3.43
N HIS A 55 -15.95 4.26 2.80
CA HIS A 55 -15.62 3.04 3.52
C HIS A 55 -14.19 2.99 4.04
N SER A 56 -13.35 3.96 3.69
CA SER A 56 -12.00 4.04 4.24
C SER A 56 -11.88 5.01 5.42
N ILE A 57 -12.82 5.93 5.58
CA ILE A 57 -12.78 6.92 6.67
C ILE A 57 -13.28 6.31 7.98
N LEU A 58 -12.49 6.49 9.04
CA LEU A 58 -12.76 6.03 10.39
C LEU A 58 -12.96 4.51 10.48
N ARG A 59 -12.41 3.79 9.53
CA ARG A 59 -12.49 2.34 9.49
C ARG A 59 -11.12 1.73 9.43
N ARG A 60 -11.05 0.47 9.83
CA ARG A 60 -9.82 -0.30 9.66
C ARG A 60 -9.67 -0.65 8.19
N ILE A 61 -8.53 -0.31 7.67
CA ILE A 61 -8.18 -0.57 6.28
C ILE A 61 -6.82 -1.23 6.21
N THR A 62 -6.60 -1.95 5.14
CA THR A 62 -5.32 -2.58 4.85
C THR A 62 -4.80 -2.03 3.54
N PHE A 63 -3.51 -1.73 3.51
CA PHE A 63 -2.84 -1.22 2.33
C PHE A 63 -1.64 -2.10 2.03
N GLU A 64 -1.48 -2.50 0.77
CA GLU A 64 -0.42 -3.41 0.38
C GLU A 64 0.34 -2.87 -0.81
N VAL A 65 1.65 -3.02 -0.77
CA VAL A 65 2.53 -2.72 -1.91
C VAL A 65 3.51 -3.85 -2.05
N ASP A 66 3.79 -4.23 -3.28
CA ASP A 66 4.76 -5.28 -3.55
C ASP A 66 5.56 -5.02 -4.82
N ASP A 67 6.64 -5.76 -4.95
CA ASP A 67 7.40 -5.85 -6.17
C ASP A 67 7.91 -7.27 -6.29
N LEU A 68 7.31 -8.04 -7.19
CA LEU A 68 7.60 -9.45 -7.35
C LEU A 68 8.23 -9.71 -8.72
N ASP A 69 9.40 -10.34 -8.69
CA ASP A 69 10.08 -10.79 -9.90
C ASP A 69 9.75 -12.26 -10.11
N GLU A 70 8.88 -12.54 -11.06
CA GLU A 70 8.41 -13.89 -11.32
C GLU A 70 9.49 -14.79 -11.93
N VAL A 71 10.43 -14.21 -12.64
CA VAL A 71 11.53 -14.95 -13.27
C VAL A 71 12.53 -15.41 -12.22
N ARG A 72 12.93 -14.49 -11.36
CA ARG A 72 13.86 -14.79 -10.26
C ARG A 72 13.20 -15.43 -9.07
N ARG A 73 11.89 -15.40 -9.00
CA ARG A 73 11.08 -15.89 -7.88
C ARG A 73 11.49 -15.25 -6.56
N GLU A 74 11.68 -13.96 -6.62
CA GLU A 74 12.04 -13.15 -5.45
C GLU A 74 11.30 -11.84 -5.49
N GLY A 75 11.25 -11.17 -4.37
CA GLY A 75 10.58 -9.89 -4.27
C GLY A 75 10.26 -9.55 -2.84
N TRP A 76 9.40 -8.58 -2.68
CA TRP A 76 8.97 -8.15 -1.35
C TRP A 76 7.52 -7.72 -1.37
N SER A 77 6.91 -7.76 -0.20
CA SER A 77 5.60 -7.16 0.02
C SER A 77 5.59 -6.45 1.36
N VAL A 78 4.88 -5.35 1.42
CA VAL A 78 4.67 -4.57 2.64
C VAL A 78 3.18 -4.39 2.83
N VAL A 79 2.71 -4.69 4.03
CA VAL A 79 1.30 -4.54 4.40
C VAL A 79 1.22 -3.54 5.55
N VAL A 80 0.37 -2.54 5.36
CA VAL A 80 0.08 -1.53 6.38
C VAL A 80 -1.36 -1.71 6.81
N LYS A 81 -1.56 -2.00 8.08
CA LYS A 81 -2.90 -2.06 8.67
C LYS A 81 -3.08 -0.85 9.57
N GLY A 82 -4.16 -0.15 9.37
CA GLY A 82 -4.39 1.07 10.12
C GLY A 82 -5.83 1.54 10.02
N VAL A 83 -6.02 2.79 10.36
CA VAL A 83 -7.32 3.45 10.32
C VAL A 83 -7.25 4.59 9.33
N GLY A 84 -8.26 4.67 8.47
CA GLY A 84 -8.37 5.76 7.51
C GLY A 84 -8.96 7.01 8.14
N GLU A 85 -8.43 8.15 7.76
CA GLU A 85 -9.00 9.44 8.09
C GLU A 85 -8.93 10.36 6.89
N GLU A 86 -9.81 11.33 6.84
CA GLU A 86 -9.74 12.34 5.79
C GLU A 86 -8.55 13.24 6.02
N ALA A 87 -7.75 13.44 4.98
CA ALA A 87 -6.61 14.33 5.03
C ALA A 87 -6.94 15.64 4.32
N SER A 88 -6.37 16.73 4.81
CA SER A 88 -6.50 18.03 4.17
C SER A 88 -5.73 18.09 2.86
N ASP A 89 -6.29 18.73 1.86
CA ASP A 89 -5.65 18.94 0.57
C ASP A 89 -5.49 20.44 0.31
N PRO A 90 -4.27 20.96 0.04
CA PRO A 90 -3.01 20.22 0.11
C PRO A 90 -2.59 19.98 1.56
N LEU A 91 -1.82 18.91 1.78
CA LEU A 91 -1.28 18.60 3.10
C LEU A 91 -0.16 19.58 3.42
N PRO A 92 -0.29 20.44 4.46
CA PRO A 92 0.73 21.42 4.78
C PRO A 92 2.07 20.76 5.11
N GLY A 93 3.14 21.23 4.49
CA GLY A 93 4.48 20.72 4.71
C GLY A 93 4.72 19.32 4.15
N SER A 94 3.77 18.78 3.43
CA SER A 94 3.85 17.46 2.82
C SER A 94 4.43 17.54 1.43
N ALA A 95 5.13 16.49 1.02
CA ALA A 95 5.58 16.34 -0.36
C ALA A 95 4.42 16.15 -1.35
N THR A 96 3.20 15.98 -0.87
CA THR A 96 2.03 15.80 -1.73
C THR A 96 1.61 17.10 -2.40
N ALA A 97 1.90 18.24 -1.82
CA ALA A 97 1.54 19.52 -2.39
C ALA A 97 2.36 19.77 -3.66
N GLY A 98 1.71 19.78 -4.81
CA GLY A 98 2.37 19.98 -6.09
C GLY A 98 3.17 18.78 -6.58
N ASP A 99 3.02 17.63 -5.96
CA ASP A 99 3.72 16.43 -6.36
C ASP A 99 2.88 15.65 -7.38
N ASP A 100 3.39 15.53 -8.60
CA ASP A 100 2.70 14.85 -9.70
C ASP A 100 2.49 13.36 -9.45
N ARG A 101 3.24 12.77 -8.51
CA ARG A 101 3.09 11.35 -8.20
C ARG A 101 1.72 11.02 -7.62
N LEU A 102 1.03 12.02 -7.06
CA LEU A 102 -0.34 11.83 -6.59
C LEU A 102 -1.39 12.13 -7.65
N ALA A 103 -0.98 12.48 -8.85
CA ALA A 103 -1.93 12.58 -9.95
C ALA A 103 -2.50 11.19 -10.21
N THR A 104 -3.81 11.05 -10.15
CA THR A 104 -4.44 9.76 -10.38
C THR A 104 -4.36 9.38 -11.85
N TRP A 105 -4.23 8.10 -12.12
CA TRP A 105 -4.24 7.59 -13.48
C TRP A 105 -5.63 7.65 -14.12
N VAL A 106 -6.64 7.88 -13.31
CA VAL A 106 -8.01 8.01 -13.76
C VAL A 106 -8.49 9.42 -13.44
N ASP A 107 -8.95 10.13 -14.43
CA ASP A 107 -9.50 11.46 -14.23
C ASP A 107 -10.75 11.41 -13.37
N GLY A 108 -10.77 12.20 -12.31
CA GLY A 108 -11.91 12.33 -11.44
C GLY A 108 -12.03 13.77 -10.97
N ASP A 109 -13.23 14.33 -11.11
CA ASP A 109 -13.48 15.72 -10.76
C ASP A 109 -13.51 15.96 -9.25
N ARG A 110 -13.70 14.91 -8.46
CA ARG A 110 -13.87 15.04 -7.00
C ARG A 110 -13.02 14.04 -6.27
N GLU A 111 -11.77 14.36 -6.20
CA GLU A 111 -10.82 13.55 -5.48
C GLU A 111 -10.81 13.92 -4.01
N ARG A 112 -10.67 12.90 -3.19
CA ARG A 112 -10.50 13.06 -1.75
C ARG A 112 -9.18 12.46 -1.35
N TRP A 113 -8.64 13.00 -0.29
CA TRP A 113 -7.38 12.54 0.29
C TRP A 113 -7.69 11.72 1.52
N VAL A 114 -7.10 10.55 1.58
CA VAL A 114 -7.24 9.67 2.74
C VAL A 114 -5.85 9.40 3.29
N ARG A 115 -5.74 9.53 4.59
CA ARG A 115 -4.53 9.16 5.33
C ARG A 115 -4.77 7.86 6.03
N VAL A 116 -3.87 6.91 5.84
CA VAL A 116 -3.83 5.69 6.63
C VAL A 116 -2.92 5.95 7.82
N VAL A 117 -3.50 5.97 9.01
CA VAL A 117 -2.74 6.05 10.26
C VAL A 117 -2.35 4.63 10.63
N PRO A 118 -1.09 4.26 10.54
CA PRO A 118 -0.70 2.87 10.67
C PRO A 118 -0.78 2.38 12.12
N ARG A 119 -1.23 1.16 12.27
CA ARG A 119 -1.20 0.44 13.54
C ARG A 119 -0.14 -0.66 13.51
N VAL A 120 -0.07 -1.36 12.37
CA VAL A 120 0.87 -2.46 12.16
C VAL A 120 1.43 -2.33 10.76
N VAL A 121 2.75 -2.38 10.65
CA VAL A 121 3.46 -2.41 9.37
C VAL A 121 4.29 -3.69 9.35
N THR A 122 4.04 -4.52 8.35
CA THR A 122 4.79 -5.76 8.19
C THR A 122 5.35 -5.86 6.79
N GLY A 123 6.56 -6.38 6.69
CA GLY A 123 7.19 -6.61 5.41
C GLY A 123 7.77 -8.00 5.33
N ARG A 124 7.71 -8.58 4.15
CA ARG A 124 8.25 -9.90 3.85
C ARG A 124 9.08 -9.84 2.60
N ARG A 125 10.24 -10.47 2.65
CA ARG A 125 11.09 -10.66 1.49
C ARG A 125 11.05 -12.12 1.09
N LEU A 126 10.71 -12.34 -0.18
CA LEU A 126 10.74 -13.65 -0.79
C LEU A 126 12.10 -13.83 -1.44
N VAL A 127 12.84 -14.82 -1.01
CA VAL A 127 14.17 -15.12 -1.53
C VAL A 127 14.13 -16.50 -2.15
N HIS A 128 14.57 -16.57 -3.40
CA HIS A 128 14.70 -17.84 -4.07
C HIS A 128 15.95 -18.57 -3.53
N ALA A 129 15.74 -19.62 -2.77
CA ALA A 129 16.83 -20.50 -2.37
C ALA A 129 16.95 -21.62 -3.40
N PRO A 130 18.15 -21.89 -3.96
CA PRO A 130 18.32 -23.03 -4.84
C PRO A 130 17.93 -24.29 -4.09
N SER A 131 17.00 -25.06 -4.64
CA SER A 131 16.62 -26.33 -4.09
C SER A 131 17.73 -27.34 -4.32
N SER A 132 18.22 -27.94 -3.24
CA SER A 132 19.18 -29.05 -3.34
C SER A 132 18.47 -30.38 -3.56
N ILE A 133 17.17 -30.40 -3.48
CA ILE A 133 16.34 -31.61 -3.68
C ILE A 133 15.52 -31.43 -4.94
N PRO A 134 15.73 -32.26 -5.98
CA PRO A 134 14.95 -32.14 -7.20
C PRO A 134 13.45 -32.28 -6.93
N GLY A 135 12.67 -31.37 -7.44
CA GLY A 135 11.21 -31.38 -7.32
C GLY A 135 10.66 -30.78 -6.02
N SER A 136 11.50 -30.28 -5.13
CA SER A 136 11.02 -29.58 -3.94
C SER A 136 10.93 -28.08 -4.20
N ASP A 137 10.02 -27.66 -5.02
CA ASP A 137 9.70 -26.25 -5.12
C ASP A 137 8.81 -25.89 -3.96
N ALA A 138 9.39 -25.30 -2.94
CA ALA A 138 8.59 -24.74 -1.87
C ALA A 138 7.95 -23.47 -2.38
N VAL A 139 6.69 -23.54 -2.75
CA VAL A 139 5.89 -22.37 -3.02
C VAL A 139 5.31 -21.91 -1.69
N THR A 140 5.89 -20.89 -1.12
CA THR A 140 5.32 -20.23 0.04
C THR A 140 4.78 -18.89 -0.41
N ALA A 141 3.50 -18.80 -0.34
CA ALA A 141 2.85 -17.51 -0.51
C ALA A 141 3.00 -16.67 0.75
#